data_a209984d5eda98f9f546972c511ca307
#
_entry.id   a209984d5eda98f9f546972c511ca307
#
_cell.length_a   1.000
_cell.length_b   1.000
_cell.length_c   1.000
_cell.angle_alpha   90.00
_cell.angle_beta   90.00
_cell.angle_gamma   90.00
#
_symmetry.space_group_name_H-M   'P 1'
#
loop_
_entity.id
_entity.type
_entity.pdbx_description
1 polymer ?
#
loop_
_entity_poly.entity_id
_entity_poly.type
_entity_poly.pdbx_seq_one_letter_code
_entity_poly.pdbx_strand_id
1 'polypeptide(L)'
;MSSTAAPPTPHRAPTAPETPLRRVPALAQALLAYVGVRALGLLVLSLWAHRQHHGVWPVLATQWDAEYYLGIADHGYAHQLGGMDGGNNLVFFPLYPVLVKAVAAVTPGSRATTGLCLAVAASLVAAWGVHAVGDRLHGHRVGILLTVLWAALPVGLVQWMGYTESLFTALAAWALYALLTDRPLTAAWLAVLAGLTRPTGIAVAAAVTVTCLLSWRRPRALAAAALAPLGWCAYVGWVSLRLGRWDGYFAVQRTWRNELDGGMETLRRFRSLLMYDSTPELFLVLVTVTLLASAALWALSARDRQPLPLLVFTGVTLLIVLTSGGVYFPRARYLLPAFPLLLPIAVRLARAPRRHRTLILTTAVLGSAYWGAYMALVWTGPP
;
A
#
# COMPACT_ATOMS: atom_id res chain seq x y z
N MET A 1 -78.27 -15.55 -36.02
CA MET A 1 -76.91 -15.00 -35.96
C MET A 1 -76.81 -14.26 -34.65
N SER A 2 -76.30 -14.94 -33.61
CA SER A 2 -76.15 -14.36 -32.27
C SER A 2 -74.75 -13.84 -32.11
N SER A 3 -74.57 -12.53 -31.91
CA SER A 3 -73.30 -11.87 -31.63
C SER A 3 -73.05 -11.93 -30.11
N THR A 4 -72.04 -12.71 -29.71
CA THR A 4 -71.55 -12.74 -28.33
C THR A 4 -70.55 -11.65 -28.18
N ALA A 5 -70.84 -10.58 -27.41
CA ALA A 5 -69.89 -9.54 -27.00
C ALA A 5 -68.93 -10.09 -25.93
N ALA A 6 -67.66 -9.86 -26.12
CA ALA A 6 -66.60 -10.24 -25.17
C ALA A 6 -66.67 -9.29 -23.92
N PRO A 7 -66.31 -9.80 -22.71
CA PRO A 7 -66.32 -9.00 -21.49
C PRO A 7 -65.16 -7.98 -21.47
N PRO A 8 -65.35 -6.80 -20.84
CA PRO A 8 -64.33 -5.76 -20.76
C PRO A 8 -63.13 -6.19 -19.88
N THR A 9 -61.93 -5.97 -20.37
CA THR A 9 -60.62 -6.19 -19.65
C THR A 9 -60.57 -5.25 -18.43
N PRO A 10 -60.13 -5.75 -17.26
CA PRO A 10 -60.00 -4.91 -16.08
C PRO A 10 -58.83 -3.89 -16.26
N HIS A 11 -59.17 -2.62 -16.11
CA HIS A 11 -58.21 -1.53 -16.04
C HIS A 11 -57.22 -1.77 -14.86
N ARG A 12 -55.97 -2.06 -15.18
CA ARG A 12 -54.86 -2.12 -14.22
C ARG A 12 -54.60 -0.69 -13.76
N ALA A 13 -54.78 -0.40 -12.46
CA ALA A 13 -54.44 0.87 -11.85
C ALA A 13 -52.93 1.18 -12.07
N PRO A 14 -52.57 2.44 -12.33
CA PRO A 14 -51.18 2.82 -12.47
C PRO A 14 -50.44 2.52 -11.16
N THR A 15 -49.47 1.62 -11.20
CA THR A 15 -48.54 1.42 -10.08
C THR A 15 -47.80 2.73 -9.84
N ALA A 16 -47.88 3.24 -8.60
CA ALA A 16 -47.13 4.41 -8.17
C ALA A 16 -45.64 4.22 -8.52
N PRO A 17 -44.96 5.28 -8.99
CA PRO A 17 -43.52 5.18 -9.29
C PRO A 17 -42.79 4.86 -7.98
N GLU A 18 -42.22 3.66 -7.91
CA GLU A 18 -41.27 3.33 -6.86
C GLU A 18 -40.13 4.33 -6.96
N THR A 19 -39.99 5.21 -5.97
CA THR A 19 -38.83 6.11 -5.82
C THR A 19 -37.59 5.23 -5.76
N PRO A 20 -36.65 5.30 -6.74
CA PRO A 20 -35.47 4.49 -6.69
C PRO A 20 -34.67 4.95 -5.46
N LEU A 21 -34.58 4.10 -4.45
CA LEU A 21 -33.65 4.28 -3.36
C LEU A 21 -32.28 4.62 -4.00
N ARG A 22 -31.79 5.84 -3.79
CA ARG A 22 -30.50 6.31 -4.34
C ARG A 22 -29.44 5.33 -3.91
N ARG A 23 -29.02 4.43 -4.81
CA ARG A 23 -27.94 3.49 -4.54
C ARG A 23 -26.67 4.30 -4.32
N VAL A 24 -26.04 4.12 -3.16
CA VAL A 24 -24.75 4.73 -2.86
C VAL A 24 -23.76 4.37 -3.98
N PRO A 25 -23.07 5.35 -4.61
CA PRO A 25 -22.09 5.06 -5.66
C PRO A 25 -21.05 4.04 -5.20
N ALA A 26 -20.57 3.17 -6.10
CA ALA A 26 -19.63 2.10 -5.75
C ALA A 26 -18.34 2.60 -5.09
N LEU A 27 -17.84 3.75 -5.54
CA LEU A 27 -16.70 4.41 -4.90
C LEU A 27 -17.00 4.79 -3.45
N ALA A 28 -18.16 5.38 -3.18
CA ALA A 28 -18.52 5.75 -1.81
C ALA A 28 -18.66 4.50 -0.91
N GLN A 29 -19.19 3.39 -1.45
CA GLN A 29 -19.22 2.10 -0.73
C GLN A 29 -17.81 1.60 -0.40
N ALA A 30 -16.87 1.69 -1.36
CA ALA A 30 -15.49 1.28 -1.16
C ALA A 30 -14.78 2.13 -0.09
N LEU A 31 -14.94 3.45 -0.15
CA LEU A 31 -14.34 4.37 0.82
C LEU A 31 -14.96 4.24 2.22
N LEU A 32 -16.27 4.10 2.32
CA LEU A 32 -16.95 3.86 3.60
C LEU A 32 -16.52 2.53 4.21
N ALA A 33 -16.42 1.47 3.42
CA ALA A 33 -15.92 0.19 3.88
C ALA A 33 -14.46 0.29 4.34
N TYR A 34 -13.60 0.98 3.58
CA TYR A 34 -12.21 1.26 3.97
C TYR A 34 -12.13 1.96 5.33
N VAL A 35 -12.84 3.08 5.48
CA VAL A 35 -12.86 3.85 6.74
C VAL A 35 -13.41 3.00 7.88
N GLY A 36 -14.47 2.22 7.65
CA GLY A 36 -15.03 1.32 8.66
C GLY A 36 -14.03 0.28 9.15
N VAL A 37 -13.26 -0.34 8.25
CA VAL A 37 -12.19 -1.29 8.62
C VAL A 37 -11.09 -0.59 9.43
N ARG A 38 -10.67 0.61 9.03
CA ARG A 38 -9.63 1.36 9.76
C ARG A 38 -10.12 1.87 11.11
N ALA A 39 -11.36 2.36 11.18
CA ALA A 39 -11.98 2.81 12.43
C ALA A 39 -12.11 1.66 13.45
N LEU A 40 -12.48 0.45 13.00
CA LEU A 40 -12.49 -0.73 13.85
C LEU A 40 -11.08 -1.06 14.37
N GLY A 41 -10.07 -1.03 13.49
CA GLY A 41 -8.67 -1.24 13.90
C GLY A 41 -8.20 -0.21 14.94
N LEU A 42 -8.55 1.07 14.73
CA LEU A 42 -8.24 2.14 15.68
C LEU A 42 -8.99 1.96 17.01
N LEU A 43 -10.25 1.53 16.98
CA LEU A 43 -11.02 1.23 18.19
C LEU A 43 -10.35 0.12 18.99
N VAL A 44 -9.96 -0.99 18.36
CA VAL A 44 -9.29 -2.12 19.04
C VAL A 44 -7.95 -1.65 19.61
N LEU A 45 -7.15 -0.90 18.84
CA LEU A 45 -5.91 -0.31 19.34
C LEU A 45 -6.15 0.59 20.56
N SER A 46 -7.15 1.46 20.51
CA SER A 46 -7.45 2.40 21.59
C SER A 46 -7.89 1.70 22.87
N LEU A 47 -8.74 0.67 22.75
CA LEU A 47 -9.20 -0.13 23.90
C LEU A 47 -8.05 -0.92 24.52
N TRP A 48 -7.16 -1.47 23.70
CA TRP A 48 -6.00 -2.22 24.20
C TRP A 48 -4.96 -1.29 24.82
N ALA A 49 -4.62 -0.18 24.15
CA ALA A 49 -3.70 0.84 24.67
C ALA A 49 -4.18 1.41 26.01
N HIS A 50 -5.49 1.69 26.14
CA HIS A 50 -6.06 2.16 27.41
C HIS A 50 -5.83 1.16 28.54
N ARG A 51 -6.00 -0.14 28.30
CA ARG A 51 -5.75 -1.20 29.30
C ARG A 51 -4.28 -1.34 29.68
N GLN A 52 -3.37 -0.97 28.80
CA GLN A 52 -1.92 -1.00 29.04
C GLN A 52 -1.36 0.35 29.49
N HIS A 53 -2.20 1.35 29.74
CA HIS A 53 -1.79 2.74 30.05
C HIS A 53 -0.85 3.34 29.00
N HIS A 54 -1.03 2.95 27.73
CA HIS A 54 -0.22 3.39 26.60
C HIS A 54 -0.94 4.48 25.77
N GLY A 55 -0.18 5.46 25.27
CA GLY A 55 -0.73 6.49 24.39
C GLY A 55 -0.90 6.00 22.94
N VAL A 56 -2.06 6.20 22.34
CA VAL A 56 -2.30 5.90 20.92
C VAL A 56 -1.62 6.92 19.99
N TRP A 57 -1.62 8.19 20.39
CA TRP A 57 -1.05 9.29 19.60
C TRP A 57 0.43 9.09 19.25
N PRO A 58 1.34 8.77 20.21
CA PRO A 58 2.74 8.56 19.89
C PRO A 58 2.95 7.47 18.86
N VAL A 59 2.22 6.34 19.00
CA VAL A 59 2.27 5.21 18.08
C VAL A 59 1.94 5.61 16.64
N LEU A 60 0.91 6.45 16.46
CA LEU A 60 0.44 6.82 15.13
C LEU A 60 1.25 7.97 14.51
N ALA A 61 1.73 8.92 15.31
CA ALA A 61 2.19 10.20 14.81
C ALA A 61 3.68 10.49 14.99
N THR A 62 4.36 9.88 15.98
CA THR A 62 5.71 10.31 16.37
C THR A 62 6.73 9.20 16.57
N GLN A 63 6.34 7.95 16.59
CA GLN A 63 7.27 6.83 16.83
C GLN A 63 7.84 6.25 15.53
N TRP A 64 9.01 5.63 15.64
CA TRP A 64 9.73 4.90 14.60
C TRP A 64 10.00 5.76 13.34
N ASP A 65 9.57 5.34 12.15
CA ASP A 65 9.83 6.07 10.91
C ASP A 65 9.27 7.50 10.93
N ALA A 66 8.18 7.76 11.67
CA ALA A 66 7.60 9.10 11.80
C ALA A 66 8.60 10.08 12.43
N GLU A 67 9.38 9.65 13.42
CA GLU A 67 10.42 10.46 14.07
C GLU A 67 11.44 10.96 13.04
N TYR A 68 11.92 10.09 12.15
CA TYR A 68 12.86 10.47 11.10
C TYR A 68 12.27 11.43 10.10
N TYR A 69 11.02 11.22 9.65
CA TYR A 69 10.36 12.16 8.72
C TYR A 69 10.13 13.53 9.35
N LEU A 70 9.75 13.58 10.61
CA LEU A 70 9.61 14.83 11.36
C LEU A 70 10.98 15.50 11.56
N GLY A 71 12.00 14.74 11.95
CA GLY A 71 13.36 15.25 12.08
C GLY A 71 13.91 15.83 10.79
N ILE A 72 13.63 15.20 9.63
CA ILE A 72 14.01 15.75 8.31
C ILE A 72 13.23 17.06 8.02
N ALA A 73 11.93 17.11 8.33
CA ALA A 73 11.13 18.31 8.13
C ALA A 73 11.58 19.49 9.01
N ASP A 74 12.12 19.18 10.22
CA ASP A 74 12.62 20.19 11.17
C ASP A 74 14.04 20.64 10.87
N HIS A 75 14.96 19.69 10.72
CA HIS A 75 16.41 19.94 10.73
C HIS A 75 17.08 19.63 9.40
N GLY A 76 16.37 18.97 8.46
CA GLY A 76 16.93 18.53 7.19
C GLY A 76 17.73 17.22 7.28
N TYR A 77 18.52 16.97 6.25
CA TYR A 77 19.28 15.74 6.09
C TYR A 77 20.69 15.83 6.67
N ALA A 78 21.21 14.69 7.13
CA ALA A 78 22.58 14.51 7.56
C ALA A 78 23.58 14.89 6.44
N HIS A 79 24.78 15.31 6.83
CA HIS A 79 25.86 15.70 5.91
C HIS A 79 26.94 14.62 5.76
N GLN A 80 26.96 13.65 6.66
CA GLN A 80 27.97 12.60 6.74
C GLN A 80 27.31 11.22 6.85
N LEU A 81 28.05 10.16 6.51
CA LEU A 81 27.58 8.79 6.54
C LEU A 81 27.15 8.34 7.96
N GLY A 82 27.82 8.86 9.01
CA GLY A 82 27.59 8.43 10.39
C GLY A 82 28.18 7.05 10.71
N GLY A 83 27.94 6.60 11.96
CA GLY A 83 28.36 5.28 12.43
C GLY A 83 27.44 4.15 11.97
N MET A 84 27.81 2.91 12.35
CA MET A 84 27.03 1.68 12.04
C MET A 84 25.81 1.47 12.96
N ASP A 85 25.53 2.41 13.85
CA ASP A 85 24.47 2.26 14.87
C ASP A 85 23.06 2.57 14.34
N GLY A 86 22.91 2.74 13.03
CA GLY A 86 21.68 3.21 12.42
C GLY A 86 21.46 4.72 12.63
N GLY A 87 20.29 5.21 12.36
CA GLY A 87 19.93 6.62 12.63
C GLY A 87 20.29 7.62 11.55
N ASN A 88 20.98 7.22 10.47
CA ASN A 88 21.24 8.13 9.36
C ASN A 88 19.95 8.35 8.53
N ASN A 89 19.47 9.59 8.52
CA ASN A 89 18.20 9.94 7.89
C ASN A 89 18.24 10.04 6.36
N LEU A 90 19.42 9.90 5.73
CA LEU A 90 19.56 9.85 4.26
C LEU A 90 18.96 8.59 3.63
N VAL A 91 18.53 7.59 4.41
CA VAL A 91 17.79 6.43 3.92
C VAL A 91 16.33 6.79 3.56
N PHE A 92 15.76 7.84 4.18
CA PHE A 92 14.40 8.28 4.00
C PHE A 92 14.25 9.27 2.84
N PHE A 93 13.29 9.01 1.95
CA PHE A 93 13.09 9.79 0.73
C PHE A 93 12.36 11.12 0.98
N PRO A 94 12.55 12.15 0.12
CA PRO A 94 12.24 13.54 0.46
C PRO A 94 10.78 13.94 0.34
N LEU A 95 9.95 13.27 -0.48
CA LEU A 95 8.63 13.81 -0.83
C LEU A 95 7.74 14.00 0.39
N TYR A 96 7.67 13.01 1.28
CA TYR A 96 6.79 13.08 2.45
C TYR A 96 7.24 14.16 3.47
N PRO A 97 8.49 14.22 3.94
CA PRO A 97 8.92 15.28 4.86
C PRO A 97 8.82 16.68 4.26
N VAL A 98 9.03 16.84 2.94
CA VAL A 98 8.82 18.12 2.24
C VAL A 98 7.33 18.51 2.27
N LEU A 99 6.42 17.57 1.99
CA LEU A 99 4.98 17.82 2.09
C LEU A 99 4.56 18.17 3.51
N VAL A 100 5.06 17.44 4.53
CA VAL A 100 4.78 17.73 5.93
C VAL A 100 5.22 19.17 6.28
N LYS A 101 6.46 19.54 5.90
CA LYS A 101 6.99 20.89 6.14
C LYS A 101 6.16 21.97 5.44
N ALA A 102 5.83 21.76 4.17
CA ALA A 102 5.10 22.74 3.36
C ALA A 102 3.66 22.95 3.86
N VAL A 103 2.95 21.85 4.16
CA VAL A 103 1.56 21.92 4.64
C VAL A 103 1.50 22.49 6.07
N ALA A 104 2.42 22.07 6.96
CA ALA A 104 2.48 22.61 8.33
C ALA A 104 2.81 24.10 8.38
N ALA A 105 3.44 24.66 7.35
CA ALA A 105 3.72 26.10 7.27
C ALA A 105 2.44 26.95 7.07
N VAL A 106 1.36 26.36 6.56
CA VAL A 106 0.10 27.05 6.22
C VAL A 106 -1.12 26.50 6.98
N THR A 107 -0.93 25.49 7.84
CA THR A 107 -2.01 24.89 8.65
C THR A 107 -1.71 25.04 10.13
N PRO A 108 -2.76 25.16 10.98
CA PRO A 108 -2.57 25.14 12.43
C PRO A 108 -2.18 23.75 12.93
N GLY A 109 -1.44 23.69 14.04
CA GLY A 109 -1.07 22.46 14.71
C GLY A 109 0.40 22.09 14.56
N SER A 110 0.77 20.91 15.08
CA SER A 110 2.14 20.42 15.01
C SER A 110 2.43 19.71 13.67
N ARG A 111 3.72 19.60 13.31
CA ARG A 111 4.14 18.80 12.15
C ARG A 111 3.74 17.33 12.29
N ALA A 112 3.72 16.78 13.50
CA ALA A 112 3.24 15.42 13.75
C ALA A 112 1.76 15.26 13.39
N THR A 113 0.92 16.24 13.78
CA THR A 113 -0.50 16.27 13.38
C THR A 113 -0.64 16.36 11.87
N THR A 114 0.09 17.29 11.24
CA THR A 114 0.08 17.45 9.78
C THR A 114 0.53 16.18 9.07
N GLY A 115 1.61 15.54 9.52
CA GLY A 115 2.09 14.28 8.96
C GLY A 115 1.04 13.18 9.02
N LEU A 116 0.43 12.98 10.20
CA LEU A 116 -0.63 12.00 10.36
C LEU A 116 -1.85 12.30 9.46
N CYS A 117 -2.30 13.55 9.41
CA CYS A 117 -3.41 13.96 8.54
C CYS A 117 -3.10 13.73 7.05
N LEU A 118 -1.87 14.04 6.61
CA LEU A 118 -1.42 13.76 5.24
C LEU A 118 -1.41 12.25 4.95
N ALA A 119 -0.95 11.42 5.88
CA ALA A 119 -0.97 9.96 5.71
C ALA A 119 -2.40 9.42 5.61
N VAL A 120 -3.32 9.89 6.48
CA VAL A 120 -4.74 9.50 6.43
C VAL A 120 -5.39 9.99 5.12
N ALA A 121 -5.18 11.23 4.70
CA ALA A 121 -5.69 11.75 3.43
C ALA A 121 -5.14 10.94 2.23
N ALA A 122 -3.83 10.68 2.22
CA ALA A 122 -3.20 9.84 1.20
C ALA A 122 -3.77 8.41 1.19
N SER A 123 -4.14 7.85 2.34
CA SER A 123 -4.76 6.53 2.44
C SER A 123 -6.14 6.47 1.76
N LEU A 124 -6.92 7.54 1.84
CA LEU A 124 -8.20 7.65 1.13
C LEU A 124 -8.00 7.75 -0.39
N VAL A 125 -6.99 8.50 -0.83
CA VAL A 125 -6.60 8.58 -2.25
C VAL A 125 -6.08 7.23 -2.75
N ALA A 126 -5.33 6.50 -1.91
CA ALA A 126 -4.89 5.13 -2.19
C ALA A 126 -6.07 4.17 -2.32
N ALA A 127 -7.01 4.20 -1.36
CA ALA A 127 -8.23 3.37 -1.39
C ALA A 127 -9.07 3.63 -2.66
N TRP A 128 -9.17 4.89 -3.08
CA TRP A 128 -9.81 5.25 -4.35
C TRP A 128 -9.06 4.67 -5.55
N GLY A 129 -7.72 4.80 -5.61
CA GLY A 129 -6.92 4.24 -6.69
C GLY A 129 -6.97 2.70 -6.74
N VAL A 130 -6.92 2.03 -5.58
CA VAL A 130 -7.10 0.58 -5.45
C VAL A 130 -8.46 0.13 -5.98
N HIS A 131 -9.54 0.84 -5.60
CA HIS A 131 -10.88 0.61 -6.14
C HIS A 131 -10.89 0.79 -7.65
N ALA A 132 -10.35 1.90 -8.17
CA ALA A 132 -10.36 2.23 -9.59
C ALA A 132 -9.62 1.17 -10.44
N VAL A 133 -8.50 0.64 -9.97
CA VAL A 133 -7.78 -0.47 -10.63
C VAL A 133 -8.64 -1.73 -10.67
N GLY A 134 -9.23 -2.13 -9.54
CA GLY A 134 -10.09 -3.31 -9.47
C GLY A 134 -11.35 -3.18 -10.32
N ASP A 135 -11.99 -2.02 -10.29
CA ASP A 135 -13.17 -1.69 -11.08
C ASP A 135 -12.88 -1.70 -12.59
N ARG A 136 -11.78 -1.09 -12.99
CA ARG A 136 -11.34 -1.05 -14.40
C ARG A 136 -11.10 -2.45 -14.99
N LEU A 137 -10.62 -3.38 -14.18
CA LEU A 137 -10.25 -4.73 -14.64
C LEU A 137 -11.40 -5.73 -14.54
N HIS A 138 -12.22 -5.66 -13.49
CA HIS A 138 -13.18 -6.71 -13.14
C HIS A 138 -14.53 -6.18 -12.64
N GLY A 139 -14.78 -4.87 -12.77
CA GLY A 139 -16.02 -4.21 -12.36
C GLY A 139 -16.06 -3.83 -10.86
N HIS A 140 -17.02 -2.96 -10.53
CA HIS A 140 -17.13 -2.27 -9.24
C HIS A 140 -17.16 -3.19 -8.02
N ARG A 141 -17.76 -4.38 -8.14
CA ARG A 141 -17.80 -5.36 -7.03
C ARG A 141 -16.41 -5.84 -6.65
N VAL A 142 -15.55 -6.12 -7.64
CA VAL A 142 -14.16 -6.51 -7.40
C VAL A 142 -13.36 -5.33 -6.88
N GLY A 143 -13.60 -4.11 -7.39
CA GLY A 143 -12.98 -2.89 -6.86
C GLY A 143 -13.26 -2.68 -5.37
N ILE A 144 -14.52 -2.84 -4.92
CA ILE A 144 -14.88 -2.73 -3.49
C ILE A 144 -14.16 -3.82 -2.68
N LEU A 145 -14.23 -5.08 -3.13
CA LEU A 145 -13.60 -6.20 -2.43
C LEU A 145 -12.07 -6.05 -2.33
N LEU A 146 -11.42 -5.58 -3.39
CA LEU A 146 -9.98 -5.31 -3.40
C LEU A 146 -9.61 -4.24 -2.37
N THR A 147 -10.40 -3.17 -2.29
CA THR A 147 -10.21 -2.09 -1.31
C THR A 147 -10.37 -2.59 0.13
N VAL A 148 -11.39 -3.42 0.39
CA VAL A 148 -11.60 -4.02 1.72
C VAL A 148 -10.48 -4.98 2.09
N LEU A 149 -10.03 -5.82 1.16
CA LEU A 149 -8.90 -6.73 1.38
C LEU A 149 -7.60 -5.97 1.67
N TRP A 150 -7.34 -4.89 0.92
CA TRP A 150 -6.19 -4.02 1.17
C TRP A 150 -6.29 -3.33 2.54
N ALA A 151 -7.46 -2.82 2.90
CA ALA A 151 -7.70 -2.29 4.24
C ALA A 151 -7.47 -3.34 5.33
N ALA A 152 -7.90 -4.59 5.10
CA ALA A 152 -7.84 -5.67 6.06
C ALA A 152 -6.52 -6.44 6.08
N LEU A 153 -5.44 -5.91 5.49
CA LEU A 153 -4.10 -6.50 5.63
C LEU A 153 -3.68 -6.52 7.12
N PRO A 154 -2.94 -7.54 7.57
CA PRO A 154 -2.48 -7.64 8.96
C PRO A 154 -1.71 -6.40 9.44
N VAL A 155 -0.86 -5.84 8.57
CA VAL A 155 -0.09 -4.61 8.82
C VAL A 155 -0.87 -3.33 8.45
N GLY A 156 -2.18 -3.42 8.27
CA GLY A 156 -3.02 -2.34 7.78
C GLY A 156 -3.06 -1.09 8.68
N LEU A 157 -2.72 -1.20 9.97
CA LEU A 157 -2.61 -0.04 10.85
C LEU A 157 -1.66 1.02 10.30
N VAL A 158 -0.58 0.60 9.64
CA VAL A 158 0.42 1.49 9.03
C VAL A 158 -0.19 2.46 8.02
N GLN A 159 -1.34 2.12 7.43
CA GLN A 159 -2.06 3.04 6.52
C GLN A 159 -2.50 4.34 7.22
N TRP A 160 -2.66 4.33 8.54
CA TRP A 160 -3.06 5.47 9.37
C TRP A 160 -1.96 5.88 10.38
N MET A 161 -0.70 5.61 10.06
CA MET A 161 0.47 6.13 10.78
C MET A 161 1.09 7.28 9.99
N GLY A 162 1.87 8.16 10.64
CA GLY A 162 2.60 9.27 10.03
C GLY A 162 3.77 8.82 9.14
N TYR A 163 3.47 7.88 8.21
CA TYR A 163 4.41 7.15 7.37
C TYR A 163 4.16 7.39 5.89
N THR A 164 5.03 6.89 5.05
CA THR A 164 4.99 7.08 3.58
C THR A 164 4.18 6.03 2.83
N GLU A 165 3.77 4.93 3.48
CA GLU A 165 3.11 3.80 2.82
C GLU A 165 1.83 4.18 2.10
N SER A 166 1.00 5.00 2.71
CA SER A 166 -0.26 5.46 2.13
C SER A 166 -0.04 6.39 0.95
N LEU A 167 0.88 7.36 1.06
CA LEU A 167 1.25 8.24 -0.04
C LEU A 167 1.84 7.45 -1.22
N PHE A 168 2.75 6.54 -0.92
CA PHE A 168 3.36 5.69 -1.93
C PHE A 168 2.33 4.78 -2.62
N THR A 169 1.42 4.17 -1.84
CA THR A 169 0.35 3.33 -2.41
C THR A 169 -0.59 4.15 -3.30
N ALA A 170 -0.92 5.38 -2.91
CA ALA A 170 -1.72 6.29 -3.74
C ALA A 170 -1.05 6.55 -5.08
N LEU A 171 0.23 6.94 -5.07
CA LEU A 171 1.01 7.22 -6.29
C LEU A 171 1.12 5.96 -7.16
N ALA A 172 1.42 4.81 -6.57
CA ALA A 172 1.52 3.53 -7.29
C ALA A 172 0.18 3.12 -7.90
N ALA A 173 -0.93 3.19 -7.17
CA ALA A 173 -2.25 2.81 -7.65
C ALA A 173 -2.68 3.68 -8.83
N TRP A 174 -2.48 4.99 -8.74
CA TRP A 174 -2.82 5.91 -9.83
C TRP A 174 -1.86 5.81 -11.01
N ALA A 175 -0.57 5.49 -10.80
CA ALA A 175 0.36 5.19 -11.89
C ALA A 175 -0.08 3.93 -12.67
N LEU A 176 -0.42 2.86 -11.94
CA LEU A 176 -0.94 1.63 -12.54
C LEU A 176 -2.26 1.87 -13.29
N TYR A 177 -3.18 2.64 -12.69
CA TYR A 177 -4.44 3.01 -13.34
C TYR A 177 -4.20 3.83 -14.63
N ALA A 178 -3.24 4.77 -14.61
CA ALA A 178 -2.87 5.55 -15.78
C ALA A 178 -2.30 4.66 -16.90
N LEU A 179 -1.50 3.63 -16.58
CA LEU A 179 -1.05 2.63 -17.53
C LEU A 179 -2.21 1.81 -18.12
N LEU A 180 -3.16 1.40 -17.27
CA LEU A 180 -4.36 0.66 -17.70
C LEU A 180 -5.34 1.49 -18.55
N THR A 181 -5.17 2.81 -18.59
CA THR A 181 -6.00 3.76 -19.34
C THR A 181 -5.24 4.49 -20.46
N ASP A 182 -4.10 3.94 -20.90
CA ASP A 182 -3.24 4.47 -21.98
C ASP A 182 -2.79 5.94 -21.76
N ARG A 183 -2.38 6.26 -20.52
CA ARG A 183 -1.86 7.59 -20.13
C ARG A 183 -0.41 7.50 -19.63
N PRO A 184 0.55 7.17 -20.53
CA PRO A 184 1.92 6.86 -20.11
C PRO A 184 2.65 8.02 -19.44
N LEU A 185 2.49 9.26 -19.89
CA LEU A 185 3.14 10.42 -19.28
C LEU A 185 2.61 10.71 -17.85
N THR A 186 1.30 10.55 -17.64
CA THR A 186 0.73 10.66 -16.28
C THR A 186 1.30 9.57 -15.37
N ALA A 187 1.40 8.33 -15.84
CA ALA A 187 2.01 7.24 -15.11
C ALA A 187 3.47 7.53 -14.77
N ALA A 188 4.24 8.11 -15.70
CA ALA A 188 5.63 8.47 -15.50
C ALA A 188 5.81 9.56 -14.42
N TRP A 189 5.02 10.63 -14.45
CA TRP A 189 5.07 11.65 -13.40
C TRP A 189 4.71 11.10 -12.03
N LEU A 190 3.69 10.23 -11.93
CA LEU A 190 3.36 9.55 -10.69
C LEU A 190 4.48 8.60 -10.22
N ALA A 191 5.19 7.96 -11.16
CA ALA A 191 6.37 7.15 -10.86
C ALA A 191 7.56 7.99 -10.35
N VAL A 192 7.78 9.18 -10.91
CA VAL A 192 8.78 10.15 -10.40
C VAL A 192 8.47 10.49 -8.94
N LEU A 193 7.23 10.85 -8.62
CA LEU A 193 6.82 11.16 -7.25
C LEU A 193 6.93 9.93 -6.34
N ALA A 194 6.54 8.74 -6.81
CA ALA A 194 6.71 7.50 -6.07
C ALA A 194 8.20 7.20 -5.80
N GLY A 195 9.07 7.47 -6.79
CA GLY A 195 10.52 7.38 -6.67
C GLY A 195 11.14 8.37 -5.68
N LEU A 196 10.47 9.49 -5.40
CA LEU A 196 10.86 10.46 -4.37
C LEU A 196 10.22 10.16 -2.99
N THR A 197 9.42 9.10 -2.88
CA THR A 197 8.72 8.73 -1.64
C THR A 197 9.41 7.60 -0.89
N ARG A 198 9.89 6.57 -1.60
CA ARG A 198 10.46 5.35 -0.99
C ARG A 198 11.50 4.68 -1.91
N PRO A 199 12.42 3.88 -1.34
CA PRO A 199 13.34 3.05 -2.13
C PRO A 199 12.62 2.13 -3.13
N THR A 200 11.50 1.55 -2.71
CA THR A 200 10.64 0.67 -3.53
C THR A 200 9.94 1.40 -4.68
N GLY A 201 10.07 2.73 -4.79
CA GLY A 201 9.59 3.51 -5.93
C GLY A 201 10.18 3.09 -7.27
N ILE A 202 11.36 2.45 -7.26
CA ILE A 202 11.94 1.83 -8.46
C ILE A 202 11.03 0.75 -9.06
N ALA A 203 10.17 0.09 -8.27
CA ALA A 203 9.22 -0.89 -8.78
C ALA A 203 8.10 -0.25 -9.62
N VAL A 204 7.63 0.95 -9.24
CA VAL A 204 6.68 1.73 -10.05
C VAL A 204 7.34 2.22 -11.33
N ALA A 205 8.57 2.72 -11.22
CA ALA A 205 9.36 3.13 -12.37
C ALA A 205 9.58 1.96 -13.35
N ALA A 206 9.95 0.77 -12.85
CA ALA A 206 10.09 -0.44 -13.64
C ALA A 206 8.79 -0.83 -14.35
N ALA A 207 7.64 -0.76 -13.65
CA ALA A 207 6.33 -1.05 -14.24
C ALA A 207 6.01 -0.11 -15.42
N VAL A 208 6.27 1.20 -15.26
CA VAL A 208 6.08 2.19 -16.33
C VAL A 208 7.05 1.93 -17.49
N THR A 209 8.35 1.85 -17.18
CA THR A 209 9.39 1.69 -18.20
C THR A 209 9.19 0.42 -19.02
N VAL A 210 9.03 -0.75 -18.37
CA VAL A 210 8.86 -2.04 -19.05
C VAL A 210 7.57 -2.04 -19.89
N THR A 211 6.45 -1.57 -19.31
CA THR A 211 5.18 -1.53 -20.05
C THR A 211 5.28 -0.63 -21.29
N CYS A 212 5.87 0.55 -21.15
CA CYS A 212 6.02 1.50 -22.25
C CYS A 212 6.94 0.99 -23.35
N LEU A 213 8.05 0.34 -22.99
CA LEU A 213 8.99 -0.22 -23.97
C LEU A 213 8.44 -1.43 -24.73
N LEU A 214 7.68 -2.31 -24.04
CA LEU A 214 7.17 -3.54 -24.65
C LEU A 214 5.83 -3.38 -25.34
N SER A 215 4.93 -2.51 -24.84
CA SER A 215 3.56 -2.39 -25.35
C SER A 215 3.35 -1.20 -26.29
N TRP A 216 4.13 -0.13 -26.12
CA TRP A 216 3.90 1.12 -26.84
C TRP A 216 5.19 1.66 -27.48
N ARG A 217 5.30 1.57 -28.81
CA ARG A 217 6.44 2.12 -29.56
C ARG A 217 6.23 3.57 -30.00
N ARG A 218 5.39 4.35 -29.31
CA ARG A 218 5.10 5.74 -29.63
C ARG A 218 6.07 6.69 -28.90
N PRO A 219 6.39 7.88 -29.42
CA PRO A 219 7.31 8.83 -28.79
C PRO A 219 6.94 9.17 -27.34
N ARG A 220 5.64 9.31 -27.03
CA ARG A 220 5.14 9.57 -25.67
C ARG A 220 5.44 8.43 -24.70
N ALA A 221 5.39 7.19 -25.16
CA ALA A 221 5.71 6.02 -24.34
C ALA A 221 7.23 5.96 -24.07
N LEU A 222 8.06 6.24 -25.08
CA LEU A 222 9.51 6.32 -24.90
C LEU A 222 9.90 7.44 -23.92
N ALA A 223 9.29 8.62 -24.04
CA ALA A 223 9.48 9.70 -23.08
C ALA A 223 9.05 9.31 -21.66
N ALA A 224 7.92 8.61 -21.51
CA ALA A 224 7.46 8.11 -20.21
C ALA A 224 8.42 7.07 -19.62
N ALA A 225 8.95 6.17 -20.45
CA ALA A 225 9.92 5.17 -20.01
C ALA A 225 11.22 5.80 -19.49
N ALA A 226 11.70 6.88 -20.14
CA ALA A 226 12.88 7.61 -19.71
C ALA A 226 12.61 8.48 -18.45
N LEU A 227 11.41 9.06 -18.34
CA LEU A 227 11.04 9.95 -17.24
C LEU A 227 10.83 9.18 -15.93
N ALA A 228 10.18 8.01 -15.99
CA ALA A 228 9.72 7.28 -14.80
C ALA A 228 10.81 7.03 -13.72
N PRO A 229 12.06 6.65 -14.02
CA PRO A 229 13.08 6.40 -13.01
C PRO A 229 13.71 7.66 -12.43
N LEU A 230 13.48 8.85 -13.01
CA LEU A 230 14.23 10.06 -12.67
C LEU A 230 14.08 10.48 -11.21
N GLY A 231 12.90 10.32 -10.60
CA GLY A 231 12.70 10.67 -9.19
C GLY A 231 13.59 9.85 -8.26
N TRP A 232 13.64 8.55 -8.47
CA TRP A 232 14.50 7.64 -7.71
C TRP A 232 15.98 7.91 -7.96
N CYS A 233 16.37 8.02 -9.22
CA CYS A 233 17.75 8.30 -9.61
C CYS A 233 18.23 9.66 -9.09
N ALA A 234 17.37 10.67 -9.10
CA ALA A 234 17.71 12.00 -8.61
C ALA A 234 18.02 11.98 -7.11
N TYR A 235 17.21 11.28 -6.29
CA TYR A 235 17.47 11.19 -4.86
C TYR A 235 18.74 10.37 -4.55
N VAL A 236 18.87 9.19 -5.16
CA VAL A 236 20.05 8.34 -4.99
C VAL A 236 21.33 9.07 -5.43
N GLY A 237 21.29 9.75 -6.57
CA GLY A 237 22.39 10.57 -7.07
C GLY A 237 22.72 11.75 -6.15
N TRP A 238 21.67 12.43 -5.63
CA TRP A 238 21.87 13.52 -4.67
C TRP A 238 22.55 13.06 -3.38
N VAL A 239 22.16 11.91 -2.80
CA VAL A 239 22.82 11.34 -1.63
C VAL A 239 24.27 10.99 -1.93
N SER A 240 24.54 10.42 -3.11
CA SER A 240 25.89 10.06 -3.55
C SER A 240 26.78 11.30 -3.68
N LEU A 241 26.29 12.37 -4.30
CA LEU A 241 26.99 13.65 -4.42
C LEU A 241 27.23 14.29 -3.04
N ARG A 242 26.21 14.26 -2.15
CA ARG A 242 26.29 14.85 -0.80
C ARG A 242 27.37 14.18 0.06
N LEU A 243 27.53 12.86 -0.10
CA LEU A 243 28.53 12.08 0.65
C LEU A 243 29.90 11.98 -0.06
N GLY A 244 30.02 12.55 -1.27
CA GLY A 244 31.25 12.47 -2.06
C GLY A 244 31.62 11.04 -2.51
N ARG A 245 30.60 10.15 -2.68
CA ARG A 245 30.78 8.72 -2.99
C ARG A 245 29.79 8.28 -4.06
N TRP A 246 30.24 7.55 -5.05
CA TRP A 246 29.37 7.01 -6.10
C TRP A 246 28.31 6.01 -5.57
N ASP A 247 28.63 5.28 -4.47
CA ASP A 247 27.76 4.32 -3.79
C ASP A 247 27.07 4.91 -2.53
N GLY A 248 27.04 6.25 -2.39
CA GLY A 248 26.66 6.94 -1.16
C GLY A 248 25.34 6.48 -0.57
N TYR A 249 24.28 6.39 -1.37
CA TYR A 249 22.97 5.92 -0.92
C TYR A 249 23.04 4.45 -0.41
N PHE A 250 23.71 3.58 -1.13
CA PHE A 250 23.85 2.17 -0.74
C PHE A 250 24.75 2.02 0.50
N ALA A 251 25.73 2.89 0.69
CA ALA A 251 26.50 2.94 1.92
C ALA A 251 25.64 3.31 3.13
N VAL A 252 24.69 4.26 2.98
CA VAL A 252 23.70 4.56 4.02
C VAL A 252 22.80 3.35 4.31
N GLN A 253 22.35 2.63 3.29
CA GLN A 253 21.54 1.43 3.48
C GLN A 253 22.31 0.35 4.29
N ARG A 254 23.63 0.20 4.06
CA ARG A 254 24.47 -0.72 4.85
C ARG A 254 24.55 -0.34 6.33
N THR A 255 24.53 0.95 6.69
CA THR A 255 24.48 1.35 8.12
C THR A 255 23.19 0.91 8.80
N TRP A 256 22.09 0.73 8.04
CA TRP A 256 20.82 0.18 8.50
C TRP A 256 20.75 -1.35 8.33
N ARG A 257 21.86 -1.99 7.95
CA ARG A 257 21.94 -3.43 7.62
C ARG A 257 20.95 -3.84 6.50
N ASN A 258 20.57 -2.90 5.64
CA ASN A 258 19.72 -3.12 4.49
C ASN A 258 20.58 -3.22 3.23
N GLU A 259 20.98 -4.41 2.87
CA GLU A 259 21.70 -4.69 1.63
C GLU A 259 21.03 -5.80 0.85
N LEU A 260 21.33 -5.90 -0.43
CA LEU A 260 20.82 -6.99 -1.27
C LEU A 260 21.76 -8.18 -1.08
N ASP A 261 21.26 -9.24 -0.44
CA ASP A 261 22.00 -10.48 -0.14
C ASP A 261 21.56 -11.68 -1.00
N GLY A 262 20.75 -11.43 -2.04
CA GLY A 262 20.21 -12.46 -2.89
C GLY A 262 19.14 -13.36 -2.23
N GLY A 263 18.63 -12.95 -1.05
CA GLY A 263 17.60 -13.70 -0.30
C GLY A 263 18.17 -14.65 0.75
N MET A 264 19.46 -14.60 1.03
CA MET A 264 20.11 -15.48 2.01
C MET A 264 19.55 -15.27 3.42
N GLU A 265 19.30 -14.02 3.84
CA GLU A 265 18.69 -13.75 5.15
C GLU A 265 17.23 -14.25 5.19
N THR A 266 16.47 -14.13 4.10
CA THR A 266 15.12 -14.67 3.99
C THR A 266 15.12 -16.18 4.20
N LEU A 267 16.01 -16.90 3.52
CA LEU A 267 16.15 -18.36 3.66
C LEU A 267 16.62 -18.75 5.06
N ARG A 268 17.57 -18.01 5.64
CA ARG A 268 18.07 -18.23 7.00
C ARG A 268 16.93 -18.10 8.02
N ARG A 269 16.09 -17.05 7.90
CA ARG A 269 14.95 -16.83 8.79
C ARG A 269 13.87 -17.90 8.62
N PHE A 270 13.55 -18.29 7.40
CA PHE A 270 12.63 -19.40 7.15
C PHE A 270 13.14 -20.70 7.78
N ARG A 271 14.41 -21.02 7.58
CA ARG A 271 15.01 -22.20 8.19
C ARG A 271 15.01 -22.12 9.71
N SER A 272 15.34 -20.97 10.30
CA SER A 272 15.32 -20.76 11.76
C SER A 272 13.92 -21.03 12.32
N LEU A 273 12.89 -20.36 11.78
CA LEU A 273 11.51 -20.50 12.23
C LEU A 273 10.95 -21.92 12.08
N LEU A 274 11.39 -22.67 11.06
CA LEU A 274 10.86 -24.00 10.79
C LEU A 274 11.61 -25.13 11.53
N MET A 275 12.89 -24.95 11.85
CA MET A 275 13.77 -26.04 12.28
C MET A 275 14.44 -25.81 13.63
N TYR A 276 14.59 -24.56 14.09
CA TYR A 276 15.43 -24.28 15.27
C TYR A 276 14.71 -23.49 16.37
N ASP A 277 13.72 -22.65 16.04
CA ASP A 277 13.06 -21.81 17.02
C ASP A 277 11.95 -22.60 17.73
N SER A 278 12.18 -22.99 18.98
CA SER A 278 11.17 -23.67 19.80
C SER A 278 10.02 -22.74 20.23
N THR A 279 10.26 -21.43 20.28
CA THR A 279 9.27 -20.39 20.66
C THR A 279 9.37 -19.20 19.69
N PRO A 280 8.93 -19.37 18.44
CA PRO A 280 9.04 -18.29 17.46
C PRO A 280 8.18 -17.10 17.82
N GLU A 281 8.71 -15.90 17.66
CA GLU A 281 7.94 -14.67 17.86
C GLU A 281 6.78 -14.59 16.86
N LEU A 282 5.59 -14.41 17.36
CA LEU A 282 4.34 -14.47 16.59
C LEU A 282 4.32 -13.49 15.39
N PHE A 283 4.93 -12.30 15.57
CA PHE A 283 5.02 -11.31 14.49
C PHE A 283 5.93 -11.77 13.35
N LEU A 284 7.06 -12.45 13.65
CA LEU A 284 7.95 -12.99 12.63
C LEU A 284 7.30 -14.14 11.83
N VAL A 285 6.46 -14.94 12.50
CA VAL A 285 5.63 -15.96 11.83
C VAL A 285 4.66 -15.29 10.85
N LEU A 286 3.97 -14.23 11.29
CA LEU A 286 3.08 -13.44 10.42
C LEU A 286 3.81 -12.89 9.20
N VAL A 287 5.01 -12.30 9.38
CA VAL A 287 5.83 -11.79 8.29
C VAL A 287 6.15 -12.92 7.30
N THR A 288 6.60 -14.08 7.81
CA THR A 288 6.93 -15.25 6.99
C THR A 288 5.74 -15.73 6.16
N VAL A 289 4.57 -15.90 6.80
CA VAL A 289 3.33 -16.29 6.10
C VAL A 289 2.94 -15.26 5.05
N THR A 290 3.10 -13.96 5.35
CA THR A 290 2.80 -12.88 4.40
C THR A 290 3.72 -12.96 3.17
N LEU A 291 5.02 -13.22 3.35
CA LEU A 291 5.97 -13.36 2.24
C LEU A 291 5.63 -14.56 1.35
N LEU A 292 5.38 -15.74 1.95
CA LEU A 292 5.01 -16.95 1.22
C LEU A 292 3.68 -16.78 0.48
N ALA A 293 2.67 -16.22 1.14
CA ALA A 293 1.38 -15.94 0.53
C ALA A 293 1.53 -14.96 -0.64
N SER A 294 2.35 -13.91 -0.50
CA SER A 294 2.61 -12.94 -1.55
C SER A 294 3.28 -13.55 -2.77
N ALA A 295 4.25 -14.45 -2.58
CA ALA A 295 4.89 -15.19 -3.67
C ALA A 295 3.88 -16.11 -4.40
N ALA A 296 3.04 -16.83 -3.65
CA ALA A 296 1.99 -17.67 -4.21
C ALA A 296 0.94 -16.84 -4.98
N LEU A 297 0.53 -15.70 -4.44
CA LEU A 297 -0.42 -14.78 -5.09
C LEU A 297 0.17 -14.15 -6.35
N TRP A 298 1.46 -13.85 -6.37
CA TRP A 298 2.13 -13.41 -7.60
C TRP A 298 2.13 -14.48 -8.67
N ALA A 299 2.44 -15.73 -8.32
CA ALA A 299 2.39 -16.85 -9.25
C ALA A 299 0.96 -17.07 -9.79
N LEU A 300 -0.07 -16.95 -8.94
CA LEU A 300 -1.46 -16.99 -9.37
C LEU A 300 -1.81 -15.82 -10.31
N SER A 301 -1.35 -14.61 -10.00
CA SER A 301 -1.56 -13.43 -10.85
C SER A 301 -0.93 -13.59 -12.23
N ALA A 302 0.27 -14.19 -12.29
CA ALA A 302 0.93 -14.51 -13.55
C ALA A 302 0.18 -15.58 -14.34
N ARG A 303 -0.29 -16.64 -13.65
CA ARG A 303 -1.12 -17.71 -14.25
C ARG A 303 -2.46 -17.16 -14.76
N ASP A 304 -3.09 -16.26 -14.00
CA ASP A 304 -4.35 -15.61 -14.37
C ASP A 304 -4.14 -14.52 -15.46
N ARG A 305 -2.89 -14.35 -15.97
CA ARG A 305 -2.49 -13.42 -17.04
C ARG A 305 -2.93 -11.99 -16.74
N GLN A 306 -2.70 -11.54 -15.51
CA GLN A 306 -2.97 -10.16 -15.16
C GLN A 306 -2.16 -9.18 -16.03
N PRO A 307 -2.61 -7.92 -16.20
CA PRO A 307 -1.92 -6.92 -17.01
C PRO A 307 -0.45 -6.75 -16.62
N LEU A 308 0.41 -6.63 -17.63
CA LEU A 308 1.87 -6.51 -17.47
C LEU A 308 2.30 -5.48 -16.40
N PRO A 309 1.76 -4.24 -16.35
CA PRO A 309 2.19 -3.27 -15.35
C PRO A 309 1.97 -3.74 -13.90
N LEU A 310 0.90 -4.50 -13.63
CA LEU A 310 0.63 -5.03 -12.30
C LEU A 310 1.63 -6.13 -11.95
N LEU A 311 1.92 -7.02 -12.89
CA LEU A 311 2.88 -8.13 -12.70
C LEU A 311 4.30 -7.60 -12.50
N VAL A 312 4.72 -6.60 -13.28
CA VAL A 312 6.06 -6.00 -13.12
C VAL A 312 6.16 -5.27 -11.79
N PHE A 313 5.19 -4.43 -11.45
CA PHE A 313 5.20 -3.69 -10.18
C PHE A 313 5.28 -4.64 -8.98
N THR A 314 4.39 -5.63 -8.92
CA THR A 314 4.35 -6.56 -7.79
C THR A 314 5.54 -7.52 -7.78
N GLY A 315 6.00 -7.95 -8.95
CA GLY A 315 7.17 -8.83 -9.11
C GLY A 315 8.45 -8.15 -8.66
N VAL A 316 8.70 -6.90 -9.08
CA VAL A 316 9.88 -6.13 -8.67
C VAL A 316 9.81 -5.80 -7.17
N THR A 317 8.63 -5.41 -6.66
CA THR A 317 8.45 -5.18 -5.21
C THR A 317 8.77 -6.44 -4.41
N LEU A 318 8.21 -7.58 -4.82
CA LEU A 318 8.45 -8.87 -4.16
C LEU A 318 9.91 -9.29 -4.24
N LEU A 319 10.55 -9.11 -5.41
CA LEU A 319 11.97 -9.38 -5.59
C LEU A 319 12.83 -8.57 -4.61
N ILE A 320 12.62 -7.26 -4.54
CA ILE A 320 13.34 -6.39 -3.58
C ILE A 320 13.16 -6.90 -2.15
N VAL A 321 11.93 -7.18 -1.74
CA VAL A 321 11.62 -7.60 -0.38
C VAL A 321 12.22 -8.97 -0.03
N LEU A 322 12.19 -9.92 -0.97
CA LEU A 322 12.74 -11.27 -0.76
C LEU A 322 14.26 -11.30 -0.79
N THR A 323 14.90 -10.43 -1.60
CA THR A 323 16.36 -10.41 -1.76
C THR A 323 17.07 -9.40 -0.86
N SER A 324 16.33 -8.61 -0.07
CA SER A 324 16.92 -7.73 0.94
C SER A 324 17.49 -8.54 2.09
N GLY A 325 18.70 -8.22 2.51
CA GLY A 325 19.33 -8.71 3.73
C GLY A 325 18.95 -7.91 4.97
N GLY A 326 19.46 -8.31 6.12
CA GLY A 326 19.40 -7.57 7.38
C GLY A 326 18.04 -7.63 8.07
N VAL A 327 17.34 -6.51 8.13
CA VAL A 327 16.12 -6.41 8.95
C VAL A 327 14.96 -7.17 8.33
N TYR A 328 14.41 -8.14 9.06
CA TYR A 328 13.38 -9.06 8.55
C TYR A 328 11.94 -8.61 8.84
N PHE A 329 11.70 -8.06 10.02
CA PHE A 329 10.33 -7.77 10.53
C PHE A 329 9.54 -6.74 9.70
N PRO A 330 10.11 -5.68 9.07
CA PRO A 330 9.29 -4.70 8.35
C PRO A 330 8.89 -5.16 6.92
N ARG A 331 9.28 -6.36 6.51
CA ARG A 331 9.06 -6.83 5.11
C ARG A 331 7.58 -6.98 4.76
N ALA A 332 6.74 -7.38 5.72
CA ALA A 332 5.30 -7.42 5.49
C ALA A 332 4.72 -6.02 5.20
N ARG A 333 5.23 -4.99 5.88
CA ARG A 333 4.87 -3.59 5.65
C ARG A 333 5.32 -3.11 4.26
N TYR A 334 6.49 -3.52 3.80
CA TYR A 334 6.97 -3.17 2.46
C TYR A 334 6.13 -3.74 1.32
N LEU A 335 5.35 -4.79 1.58
CA LEU A 335 4.39 -5.37 0.64
C LEU A 335 3.00 -4.71 0.68
N LEU A 336 2.72 -3.81 1.63
CA LEU A 336 1.44 -3.12 1.73
C LEU A 336 1.02 -2.41 0.43
N PRO A 337 1.91 -1.74 -0.33
CA PRO A 337 1.58 -1.14 -1.61
C PRO A 337 1.31 -2.14 -2.74
N ALA A 338 1.70 -3.39 -2.57
CA ALA A 338 1.54 -4.44 -3.59
C ALA A 338 0.10 -5.00 -3.63
N PHE A 339 -0.90 -4.13 -3.47
CA PHE A 339 -2.33 -4.47 -3.49
C PHE A 339 -2.78 -5.29 -4.70
N PRO A 340 -2.16 -5.21 -5.92
CA PRO A 340 -2.57 -6.05 -7.04
C PRO A 340 -2.42 -7.55 -6.76
N LEU A 341 -1.57 -7.96 -5.81
CA LEU A 341 -1.47 -9.35 -5.36
C LEU A 341 -2.80 -9.88 -4.80
N LEU A 342 -3.67 -9.01 -4.32
CA LEU A 342 -4.97 -9.38 -3.76
C LEU A 342 -6.06 -9.57 -4.82
N LEU A 343 -5.82 -9.19 -6.09
CA LEU A 343 -6.80 -9.32 -7.19
C LEU A 343 -7.31 -10.76 -7.37
N PRO A 344 -6.48 -11.81 -7.38
CA PRO A 344 -6.99 -13.17 -7.49
C PRO A 344 -7.97 -13.54 -6.37
N ILE A 345 -7.73 -13.04 -5.15
CA ILE A 345 -8.63 -13.25 -4.00
C ILE A 345 -9.93 -12.46 -4.23
N ALA A 346 -9.84 -11.17 -4.58
CA ALA A 346 -11.01 -10.32 -4.79
C ALA A 346 -11.95 -10.86 -5.88
N VAL A 347 -11.38 -11.36 -6.99
CA VAL A 347 -12.15 -11.96 -8.10
C VAL A 347 -12.85 -13.24 -7.64
N ARG A 348 -12.19 -14.12 -6.89
CA ARG A 348 -12.78 -15.35 -6.35
C ARG A 348 -13.88 -15.04 -5.33
N LEU A 349 -13.67 -14.08 -4.44
CA LEU A 349 -14.68 -13.63 -3.46
C LEU A 349 -15.89 -12.98 -4.12
N ALA A 350 -15.72 -12.28 -5.24
CA ALA A 350 -16.84 -11.71 -5.99
C ALA A 350 -17.80 -12.79 -6.50
N ARG A 351 -17.28 -13.99 -6.81
CA ARG A 351 -18.06 -15.14 -7.30
C ARG A 351 -18.55 -16.06 -6.16
N ALA A 352 -17.97 -15.94 -4.97
CA ALA A 352 -18.30 -16.79 -3.84
C ALA A 352 -19.70 -16.51 -3.29
N PRO A 353 -20.37 -17.52 -2.68
CA PRO A 353 -21.63 -17.35 -1.97
C PRO A 353 -21.50 -16.27 -0.87
N ARG A 354 -22.58 -15.54 -0.62
CA ARG A 354 -22.60 -14.44 0.36
C ARG A 354 -22.06 -14.86 1.72
N ARG A 355 -22.46 -16.03 2.21
CA ARG A 355 -22.03 -16.56 3.52
C ARG A 355 -20.49 -16.70 3.61
N HIS A 356 -19.88 -17.37 2.63
CA HIS A 356 -18.41 -17.55 2.61
C HIS A 356 -17.67 -16.23 2.48
N ARG A 357 -18.14 -15.34 1.59
CA ARG A 357 -17.56 -14.01 1.42
C ARG A 357 -17.60 -13.21 2.73
N THR A 358 -18.77 -13.15 3.39
CA THR A 358 -18.91 -12.44 4.66
C THR A 358 -17.98 -13.03 5.72
N LEU A 359 -17.94 -14.36 5.87
CA LEU A 359 -17.07 -15.01 6.83
C LEU A 359 -15.59 -14.64 6.61
N ILE A 360 -15.09 -14.78 5.37
CA ILE A 360 -13.69 -14.49 5.05
C ILE A 360 -13.35 -13.01 5.31
N LEU A 361 -14.23 -12.09 4.88
CA LEU A 361 -14.00 -10.67 5.11
C LEU A 361 -14.05 -10.29 6.58
N THR A 362 -15.00 -10.83 7.35
CA THR A 362 -15.09 -10.58 8.80
C THR A 362 -13.85 -11.10 9.51
N THR A 363 -13.39 -12.32 9.20
CA THR A 363 -12.16 -12.88 9.78
C THR A 363 -10.94 -12.02 9.41
N ALA A 364 -10.81 -11.59 8.15
CA ALA A 364 -9.71 -10.72 7.73
C ALA A 364 -9.74 -9.36 8.45
N VAL A 365 -10.89 -8.75 8.60
CA VAL A 365 -11.06 -7.45 9.28
C VAL A 365 -10.74 -7.55 10.77
N LEU A 366 -11.27 -8.57 11.46
CA LEU A 366 -10.96 -8.81 12.88
C LEU A 366 -9.48 -9.17 13.08
N GLY A 367 -8.93 -10.00 12.21
CA GLY A 367 -7.51 -10.32 12.21
C GLY A 367 -6.63 -9.08 12.01
N SER A 368 -6.97 -8.20 11.05
CA SER A 368 -6.27 -6.94 10.82
C SER A 368 -6.32 -6.01 12.03
N ALA A 369 -7.48 -5.92 12.70
CA ALA A 369 -7.62 -5.10 13.91
C ALA A 369 -6.75 -5.62 15.06
N TYR A 370 -6.76 -6.94 15.28
CA TYR A 370 -5.91 -7.60 16.29
C TYR A 370 -4.42 -7.40 15.98
N TRP A 371 -3.99 -7.74 14.75
CA TRP A 371 -2.58 -7.66 14.36
C TRP A 371 -2.04 -6.24 14.36
N GLY A 372 -2.88 -5.26 13.99
CA GLY A 372 -2.51 -3.85 14.08
C GLY A 372 -2.24 -3.41 15.53
N ALA A 373 -3.10 -3.80 16.46
CA ALA A 373 -2.89 -3.49 17.89
C ALA A 373 -1.69 -4.27 18.47
N TYR A 374 -1.54 -5.57 18.13
CA TYR A 374 -0.40 -6.38 18.53
C TYR A 374 0.93 -5.79 18.08
N MET A 375 1.02 -5.41 16.81
CA MET A 375 2.21 -4.79 16.22
C MET A 375 2.58 -3.46 16.91
N ALA A 376 1.58 -2.70 17.34
CA ALA A 376 1.78 -1.39 17.95
C ALA A 376 2.08 -1.43 19.45
N LEU A 377 1.61 -2.44 20.18
CA LEU A 377 1.61 -2.47 21.64
C LEU A 377 2.38 -3.65 22.26
N VAL A 378 2.56 -4.74 21.53
CA VAL A 378 3.20 -5.96 22.03
C VAL A 378 4.53 -6.22 21.35
N TRP A 379 4.60 -6.00 20.03
CA TRP A 379 5.85 -6.11 19.29
C TRP A 379 6.81 -5.00 19.71
N THR A 380 8.05 -5.35 20.03
CA THR A 380 9.04 -4.40 20.58
C THR A 380 9.80 -3.59 19.52
N GLY A 381 9.72 -4.01 18.25
CA GLY A 381 10.37 -3.33 17.13
C GLY A 381 9.42 -2.43 16.32
N PRO A 382 9.96 -1.68 15.33
CA PRO A 382 9.11 -0.95 14.39
C PRO A 382 8.25 -1.92 13.56
N PRO A 383 7.06 -1.46 13.16
CA PRO A 383 6.12 -2.27 12.39
C PRO A 383 6.58 -2.61 10.98
#